data_efe5d0c775a77eb08ad82f22d9344c14
#
_entry.id   efe5d0c775a77eb08ad82f22d9344c14
#
_cell.length_a   1.000
_cell.length_b   1.000
_cell.length_c   1.000
_cell.angle_alpha   90.00
_cell.angle_beta   90.00
_cell.angle_gamma   90.00
#
_symmetry.space_group_name_H-M   'P 1'
#
loop_
_entity.id
_entity.type
_entity.pdbx_description
1 polymer ?
#
loop_
_entity_poly.entity_id
_entity_poly.type
_entity_poly.pdbx_seq_one_letter_code
_entity_poly.pdbx_strand_id
1 'polypeptide(L)'
;MQLIMFDRQSIFIHGMNVILQERIPGVNVQGVSQADDLWRTLEDNPDALVMLDGDFDAEFCRSLLQQIAERFAKVKVLVTATDCRKKWLQEVTQLN
;
A
#
# COMPACT_ATOMS: atom_id res chain seq x y z
N MET A 1 7.41 8.64 -10.25
CA MET A 1 6.30 8.26 -9.36
C MET A 1 6.82 7.31 -8.29
N GLN A 2 6.46 7.55 -7.07
CA GLN A 2 6.87 6.72 -5.94
C GLN A 2 5.75 5.75 -5.59
N LEU A 3 6.06 4.46 -5.60
CA LEU A 3 5.15 3.39 -5.18
C LEU A 3 5.73 2.71 -3.93
N ILE A 4 4.96 2.68 -2.87
CA ILE A 4 5.35 2.02 -1.62
C ILE A 4 4.52 0.75 -1.51
N MET A 5 5.18 -0.40 -1.42
CA MET A 5 4.52 -1.69 -1.26
C MET A 5 4.64 -2.14 0.19
N PHE A 6 3.52 -2.19 0.89
CA PHE A 6 3.47 -2.76 2.23
C PHE A 6 3.13 -4.24 2.12
N ASP A 7 4.14 -5.07 2.20
CA ASP A 7 4.01 -6.52 2.01
C ASP A 7 5.13 -7.22 2.76
N ARG A 8 4.85 -8.40 3.30
CA ARG A 8 5.86 -9.19 4.00
C ARG A 8 6.59 -10.18 3.09
N GLN A 9 6.16 -10.30 1.84
CA GLN A 9 6.75 -11.23 0.89
C GLN A 9 7.71 -10.48 -0.03
N SER A 10 9.01 -10.56 0.29
CA SER A 10 10.03 -9.84 -0.49
C SER A 10 10.07 -10.28 -1.94
N ILE A 11 9.75 -11.55 -2.23
CA ILE A 11 9.72 -12.04 -3.61
C ILE A 11 8.61 -11.37 -4.41
N PHE A 12 7.46 -11.12 -3.79
CA PHE A 12 6.36 -10.41 -4.44
C PHE A 12 6.74 -8.96 -4.74
N ILE A 13 7.38 -8.30 -3.79
CA ILE A 13 7.85 -6.92 -3.97
C ILE A 13 8.86 -6.87 -5.12
N HIS A 14 9.80 -7.80 -5.15
CA HIS A 14 10.82 -7.84 -6.21
C HIS A 14 10.18 -8.09 -7.58
N GLY A 15 9.26 -9.05 -7.67
CA GLY A 15 8.57 -9.36 -8.92
C GLY A 15 7.76 -8.19 -9.44
N MET A 16 7.04 -7.51 -8.56
CA MET A 16 6.28 -6.33 -8.93
C MET A 16 7.19 -5.19 -9.39
N ASN A 17 8.34 -5.01 -8.74
CA ASN A 17 9.28 -3.99 -9.17
C ASN A 17 9.76 -4.24 -10.61
N VAL A 18 10.13 -5.48 -10.93
CA VAL A 18 10.56 -5.83 -12.28
C VAL A 18 9.46 -5.53 -13.31
N ILE A 19 8.25 -5.98 -13.03
CA ILE A 19 7.11 -5.79 -13.95
C ILE A 19 6.79 -4.31 -14.14
N LEU A 20 6.75 -3.56 -13.05
CA LEU A 20 6.38 -2.15 -13.11
C LEU A 20 7.44 -1.30 -13.78
N GLN A 21 8.72 -1.62 -13.61
CA GLN A 21 9.79 -0.91 -14.31
C GLN A 21 9.66 -1.05 -15.82
N GLU A 22 9.20 -2.20 -16.30
CA GLU A 22 8.96 -2.42 -17.73
C GLU A 22 7.75 -1.66 -18.25
N ARG A 23 6.69 -1.56 -17.42
CA ARG A 23 5.40 -0.99 -17.84
C ARG A 23 5.29 0.51 -17.59
N ILE A 24 5.92 0.99 -16.53
CA ILE A 24 5.85 2.39 -16.12
C ILE A 24 7.27 2.90 -15.92
N PRO A 25 7.91 3.38 -16.98
CA PRO A 25 9.28 3.90 -16.84
C PRO A 25 9.33 5.05 -15.84
N GLY A 26 10.33 5.03 -14.98
CA GLY A 26 10.50 6.05 -13.96
C GLY A 26 9.76 5.79 -12.65
N VAL A 27 9.02 4.70 -12.55
CA VAL A 27 8.42 4.34 -11.25
C VAL A 27 9.53 3.90 -10.30
N ASN A 28 9.44 4.34 -9.06
CA ASN A 28 10.37 3.94 -8.00
C ASN A 28 9.57 3.12 -6.98
N VAL A 29 9.90 1.83 -6.86
CA VAL A 29 9.19 0.91 -5.97
C VAL A 29 10.02 0.67 -4.72
N GLN A 30 9.43 0.91 -3.57
CA GLN A 30 10.06 0.66 -2.28
C GLN A 30 9.18 -0.28 -1.46
N GLY A 31 9.75 -1.39 -1.00
CA GLY A 31 9.05 -2.34 -0.13
C GLY A 31 9.26 -2.00 1.33
N VAL A 32 8.18 -2.06 2.10
CA VAL A 32 8.23 -1.91 3.55
C VAL A 32 7.43 -3.05 4.19
N SER A 33 7.86 -3.52 5.35
CA SER A 33 7.19 -4.60 6.06
C SER A 33 6.77 -4.24 7.48
N GLN A 34 7.13 -3.05 7.94
CA GLN A 34 6.80 -2.54 9.27
C GLN A 34 6.06 -1.22 9.15
N ALA A 35 5.11 -1.00 10.05
CA ALA A 35 4.33 0.23 10.04
C ALA A 35 5.20 1.48 10.25
N ASP A 36 6.19 1.41 11.13
CA ASP A 36 7.07 2.55 11.37
C ASP A 36 7.85 2.95 10.12
N ASP A 37 8.29 1.97 9.33
CA ASP A 37 8.97 2.24 8.07
C ASP A 37 8.02 2.85 7.05
N LEU A 38 6.76 2.40 7.05
CA LEU A 38 5.74 2.98 6.18
C LEU A 38 5.53 4.47 6.50
N TRP A 39 5.38 4.80 7.78
CA TRP A 39 5.17 6.20 8.18
C TRP A 39 6.35 7.08 7.81
N ARG A 40 7.57 6.59 8.04
CA ARG A 40 8.78 7.33 7.70
C ARG A 40 8.89 7.57 6.19
N THR A 41 8.58 6.54 5.40
CA THR A 41 8.63 6.63 3.95
C THR A 41 7.57 7.59 3.42
N LEU A 42 6.37 7.59 4.02
CA LEU A 42 5.31 8.51 3.63
C LEU A 42 5.61 9.96 4.00
N GLU A 43 6.32 10.20 5.10
CA GLU A 43 6.74 11.53 5.46
C GLU A 43 7.66 12.14 4.40
N ASP A 44 8.52 11.31 3.80
CA ASP A 44 9.41 11.74 2.72
C ASP A 44 8.68 11.81 1.37
N ASN A 45 7.57 11.09 1.21
CA ASN A 45 6.84 11.00 -0.05
C ASN A 45 5.33 11.12 0.19
N PRO A 46 4.85 12.32 0.56
CA PRO A 46 3.46 12.49 1.00
C PRO A 46 2.41 12.32 -0.10
N ASP A 47 2.82 12.21 -1.34
CA ASP A 47 1.93 12.00 -2.49
C ASP A 47 2.15 10.64 -3.17
N ALA A 48 2.80 9.71 -2.47
CA ALA A 48 3.07 8.37 -3.02
C ALA A 48 1.79 7.56 -3.19
N LEU A 49 1.89 6.52 -4.03
CA LEU A 49 0.86 5.48 -4.11
C LEU A 49 1.29 4.33 -3.20
N VAL A 50 0.39 3.88 -2.35
CA VAL A 50 0.66 2.75 -1.44
C VAL A 50 -0.09 1.53 -1.94
N MET A 51 0.61 0.42 -2.09
CA MET A 51 0.00 -0.87 -2.38
C MET A 51 0.03 -1.71 -1.11
N LEU A 52 -1.14 -2.10 -0.62
CA LEU A 52 -1.31 -2.80 0.64
C LEU A 52 -1.86 -4.20 0.41
N ASP A 53 -1.24 -5.20 1.04
CA ASP A 53 -1.71 -6.58 0.99
C ASP A 53 -2.97 -6.73 1.83
N GLY A 54 -4.13 -6.86 1.17
CA GLY A 54 -5.41 -6.99 1.83
C GLY A 54 -5.72 -8.39 2.35
N ASP A 55 -4.89 -9.37 2.03
CA ASP A 55 -5.05 -10.73 2.55
C ASP A 55 -4.33 -10.95 3.87
N PHE A 56 -3.68 -9.92 4.36
CA PHE A 56 -3.05 -9.90 5.66
C PHE A 56 -4.12 -9.72 6.76
N ASP A 57 -3.75 -9.39 7.98
CA ASP A 57 -4.67 -9.16 9.08
C ASP A 57 -5.64 -8.01 8.78
N ALA A 58 -6.94 -8.29 8.79
CA ALA A 58 -7.97 -7.31 8.40
C ALA A 58 -8.01 -6.09 9.32
N GLU A 59 -7.88 -6.30 10.62
CA GLU A 59 -7.90 -5.18 11.57
C GLU A 59 -6.67 -4.30 11.42
N PHE A 60 -5.51 -4.91 11.20
CA PHE A 60 -4.27 -4.19 10.97
C PHE A 60 -4.37 -3.35 9.69
N CYS A 61 -4.87 -3.94 8.61
CA CYS A 61 -5.04 -3.23 7.34
C CYS A 61 -6.03 -2.08 7.46
N ARG A 62 -7.14 -2.31 8.16
CA ARG A 62 -8.13 -1.26 8.37
C ARG A 62 -7.53 -0.10 9.17
N SER A 63 -6.77 -0.40 10.21
CA SER A 63 -6.11 0.62 11.02
C SER A 63 -5.11 1.42 10.20
N LEU A 64 -4.30 0.75 9.37
CA LEU A 64 -3.35 1.44 8.49
C LEU A 64 -4.06 2.37 7.52
N LEU A 65 -5.13 1.90 6.89
CA LEU A 65 -5.87 2.70 5.92
C LEU A 65 -6.48 3.94 6.58
N GLN A 66 -7.01 3.78 7.79
CA GLN A 66 -7.58 4.89 8.52
C GLN A 66 -6.51 5.93 8.88
N GLN A 67 -5.37 5.49 9.36
CA GLN A 67 -4.26 6.38 9.71
C GLN A 67 -3.70 7.09 8.48
N ILE A 68 -3.59 6.40 7.36
CA ILE A 68 -3.14 7.02 6.11
C ILE A 68 -4.13 8.11 5.69
N ALA A 69 -5.42 7.83 5.75
CA ALA A 69 -6.45 8.80 5.36
C ALA A 69 -6.41 10.05 6.24
N GLU A 70 -6.14 9.88 7.54
CA GLU A 70 -6.11 10.99 8.48
C GLU A 70 -4.82 11.82 8.39
N ARG A 71 -3.68 11.16 8.18
CA ARG A 71 -2.37 11.81 8.27
C ARG A 71 -1.81 12.24 6.92
N PHE A 72 -2.17 11.52 5.85
CA PHE A 72 -1.62 11.71 4.51
C PHE A 72 -2.75 11.76 3.48
N ALA A 73 -3.49 12.85 3.47
CA ALA A 73 -4.71 12.98 2.65
C ALA A 73 -4.45 12.88 1.15
N LYS A 74 -3.23 13.13 0.69
CA LYS A 74 -2.88 13.06 -0.73
C LYS A 74 -2.43 11.67 -1.18
N VAL A 75 -2.17 10.77 -0.24
CA VAL A 75 -1.73 9.42 -0.55
C VAL A 75 -2.91 8.61 -1.05
N LYS A 76 -2.71 7.91 -2.15
CA LYS A 76 -3.69 6.97 -2.68
C LYS A 76 -3.27 5.55 -2.33
N VAL A 77 -4.24 4.72 -1.98
CA VAL A 77 -3.97 3.36 -1.55
C VAL A 77 -4.68 2.38 -2.48
N LEU A 78 -3.91 1.41 -2.97
CA LEU A 78 -4.43 0.27 -3.71
C LEU A 78 -4.32 -0.96 -2.82
N VAL A 79 -5.45 -1.61 -2.56
CA VAL A 79 -5.48 -2.82 -1.73
C VAL A 79 -5.55 -4.02 -2.65
N THR A 80 -4.59 -4.94 -2.50
CA THR A 80 -4.60 -6.20 -3.25
C THR A 80 -5.26 -7.28 -2.41
N ALA A 81 -6.16 -8.06 -3.01
CA ALA A 81 -6.86 -9.12 -2.31
C ALA A 81 -7.26 -10.23 -3.28
N THR A 82 -7.23 -11.47 -2.80
CA THR A 82 -7.68 -12.61 -3.58
C THR A 82 -9.21 -12.75 -3.55
N ASP A 83 -9.87 -12.18 -2.54
CA ASP A 83 -11.32 -12.19 -2.42
C ASP A 83 -11.83 -10.78 -2.09
N CYS A 84 -12.34 -10.10 -3.09
CA CYS A 84 -12.87 -8.74 -2.95
C CYS A 84 -14.22 -8.67 -2.26
N ARG A 85 -14.84 -9.82 -1.93
CA ARG A 85 -16.10 -9.86 -1.18
C ARG A 85 -15.91 -9.75 0.33
N LYS A 86 -14.68 -9.67 0.81
CA LYS A 86 -14.42 -9.50 2.23
C LYS A 86 -15.12 -8.23 2.73
N LYS A 87 -15.81 -8.37 3.83
CA LYS A 87 -16.64 -7.28 4.37
C LYS A 87 -15.82 -6.03 4.71
N TRP A 88 -14.63 -6.22 5.25
CA TRP A 88 -13.81 -5.07 5.65
C TRP A 88 -13.36 -4.25 4.43
N LEU A 89 -13.17 -4.88 3.26
CA LEU A 89 -12.85 -4.18 2.03
C LEU A 89 -14.00 -3.25 1.62
N GLN A 90 -15.23 -3.74 1.77
CA GLN A 90 -16.41 -2.93 1.46
C GLN A 90 -16.54 -1.74 2.41
N GLU A 91 -16.18 -1.93 3.67
CA GLU A 91 -16.20 -0.85 4.66
C GLU A 91 -15.17 0.23 4.34
N VAL A 92 -13.93 -0.16 4.00
CA VAL A 92 -12.87 0.82 3.76
C VAL A 92 -13.04 1.58 2.45
N THR A 93 -13.71 1.01 1.44
CA THR A 93 -13.98 1.74 0.20
C THR A 93 -14.88 2.95 0.42
N GLN A 94 -15.58 3.00 1.53
CA GLN A 94 -16.44 4.13 1.88
C GLN A 94 -15.67 5.25 2.59
N LEU A 95 -14.42 5.00 3.00
CA LEU A 95 -13.58 6.01 3.66
C LEU A 95 -12.96 6.99 2.66
N ASN A 96 -12.92 6.61 1.42
CA ASN A 96 -12.39 7.43 0.33
C ASN A 96 -13.54 7.98 -0.50
#